data_85b296f8ac8e2cbb0d2ece5d3f8ddda5
#
_entry.id   85b296f8ac8e2cbb0d2ece5d3f8ddda5
#
_cell.length_a   1.000
_cell.length_b   1.000
_cell.length_c   1.000
_cell.angle_alpha   90.00
_cell.angle_beta   90.00
_cell.angle_gamma   90.00
#
_symmetry.space_group_name_H-M   'P 1'
#
loop_
_entity.id
_entity.type
_entity.pdbx_description
1 polymer ?
#
loop_
_entity_poly.entity_id
_entity_poly.type
_entity_poly.pdbx_seq_one_letter_code
_entity_poly.pdbx_strand_id
1 'polypeptide(L)'
;ITDGHFGFGQLIGRKATEKAIYKCQQEGACILTIRRSGHLGRIGEFVEIAAEAGIVCFSLTNTHGGGILVAPYGGKERRLSANPLSAGAPVDGNSMIMDISTCAIAEGKIKVARERNETIPENAIIDGNGLPTTSPQDFYDDPPGALLPIAGHKGFALSLFAEVLAGAISGAGCSKQGIARVANGWFAIFVE
;
A
#
# COMPACT_ATOMS: atom_id res chain seq x y z
N ILE A 1 -18.06 6.50 2.34
CA ILE A 1 -17.63 5.09 2.16
C ILE A 1 -18.02 4.66 0.76
N THR A 2 -17.07 4.09 0.01
CA THR A 2 -17.29 3.51 -1.32
C THR A 2 -17.15 2.00 -1.24
N ASP A 3 -18.13 1.27 -1.77
CA ASP A 3 -18.07 -0.17 -1.94
C ASP A 3 -17.70 -0.49 -3.41
N GLY A 4 -16.55 -1.13 -3.60
CA GLY A 4 -16.03 -1.44 -4.93
C GLY A 4 -16.59 -2.71 -5.55
N HIS A 5 -17.40 -3.50 -4.82
CA HIS A 5 -17.97 -4.77 -5.28
C HIS A 5 -16.96 -5.71 -5.95
N PHE A 6 -15.69 -5.63 -5.56
CA PHE A 6 -14.53 -6.32 -6.14
C PHE A 6 -14.30 -6.03 -7.64
N GLY A 7 -14.76 -4.87 -8.10
CA GLY A 7 -14.52 -4.39 -9.45
C GLY A 7 -13.10 -3.88 -9.67
N PHE A 8 -12.86 -3.30 -10.84
CA PHE A 8 -11.55 -2.83 -11.27
C PHE A 8 -11.07 -1.64 -10.43
N GLY A 9 -10.01 -1.87 -9.62
CA GLY A 9 -9.60 -0.96 -8.54
C GLY A 9 -9.24 0.45 -9.01
N GLN A 10 -8.49 0.57 -10.10
CA GLN A 10 -8.08 1.87 -10.65
C GLN A 10 -9.28 2.75 -11.02
N LEU A 11 -10.31 2.17 -11.63
CA LEU A 11 -11.54 2.89 -11.97
C LEU A 11 -12.32 3.31 -10.72
N ILE A 12 -12.41 2.41 -9.74
CA ILE A 12 -13.08 2.67 -8.46
C ILE A 12 -12.36 3.78 -7.70
N GLY A 13 -11.03 3.70 -7.57
CA GLY A 13 -10.20 4.69 -6.92
C GLY A 13 -10.37 6.08 -7.54
N ARG A 14 -10.25 6.16 -8.87
CA ARG A 14 -10.42 7.43 -9.60
C ARG A 14 -11.80 8.06 -9.39
N LYS A 15 -12.88 7.30 -9.61
CA LYS A 15 -14.25 7.82 -9.41
C LYS A 15 -14.54 8.21 -7.97
N ALA A 16 -14.00 7.49 -7.00
CA ALA A 16 -14.16 7.82 -5.59
C ALA A 16 -13.38 9.08 -5.23
N THR A 17 -12.17 9.27 -5.77
CA THR A 17 -11.36 10.48 -5.61
C THR A 17 -12.07 11.71 -6.18
N GLU A 18 -12.60 11.64 -7.39
CA GLU A 18 -13.36 12.74 -8.02
C GLU A 18 -14.55 13.17 -7.15
N LYS A 19 -15.28 12.23 -6.57
CA LYS A 19 -16.39 12.53 -5.63
C LYS A 19 -15.90 13.13 -4.32
N ALA A 20 -14.75 12.65 -3.80
CA ALA A 20 -14.17 13.18 -2.56
C ALA A 20 -13.67 14.62 -2.75
N ILE A 21 -13.07 14.93 -3.90
CA ILE A 21 -12.65 16.28 -4.28
C ILE A 21 -13.87 17.21 -4.30
N TYR A 22 -14.94 16.84 -5.03
CA TYR A 22 -16.16 17.64 -5.08
C TYR A 22 -16.71 17.90 -3.67
N LYS A 23 -16.76 16.89 -2.82
CA LYS A 23 -17.24 17.06 -1.44
C LYS A 23 -16.30 17.92 -0.60
N CYS A 24 -14.99 17.77 -0.76
CA CYS A 24 -13.99 18.57 -0.05
C CYS A 24 -14.15 20.06 -0.38
N GLN A 25 -14.33 20.40 -1.65
CA GLN A 25 -14.57 21.78 -2.11
C GLN A 25 -15.87 22.40 -1.58
N GLN A 26 -16.84 21.61 -1.13
CA GLN A 26 -18.07 22.13 -0.52
C GLN A 26 -17.95 22.31 0.99
N GLU A 27 -17.18 21.47 1.65
CA GLU A 27 -17.15 21.30 3.11
C GLU A 27 -15.79 21.68 3.74
N GLY A 28 -14.76 21.98 2.92
CA GLY A 28 -13.38 22.25 3.36
C GLY A 28 -12.57 20.99 3.62
N ALA A 29 -13.21 19.85 3.92
CA ALA A 29 -12.52 18.57 4.14
C ALA A 29 -13.42 17.37 3.83
N CYS A 30 -12.79 16.24 3.45
CA CYS A 30 -13.48 14.98 3.24
C CYS A 30 -12.63 13.79 3.68
N ILE A 31 -13.24 12.83 4.37
CA ILE A 31 -12.64 11.52 4.60
C ILE A 31 -13.32 10.51 3.67
N LEU A 32 -12.52 9.81 2.88
CA LEU A 32 -12.95 8.75 1.98
C LEU A 32 -12.43 7.41 2.43
N THR A 33 -13.30 6.39 2.44
CA THR A 33 -12.87 4.99 2.55
C THR A 33 -13.40 4.17 1.38
N ILE A 34 -12.58 3.22 0.89
CA ILE A 34 -12.97 2.22 -0.10
C ILE A 34 -12.81 0.84 0.52
N ARG A 35 -13.79 -0.01 0.30
CA ARG A 35 -13.73 -1.43 0.65
C ARG A 35 -14.10 -2.31 -0.54
N ARG A 36 -13.70 -3.57 -0.50
CA ARG A 36 -13.99 -4.57 -1.56
C ARG A 36 -13.62 -4.07 -2.95
N SER A 37 -12.44 -3.47 -3.07
CA SER A 37 -11.86 -3.03 -4.34
C SER A 37 -10.89 -4.09 -4.86
N GLY A 38 -10.82 -4.29 -6.18
CA GLY A 38 -9.65 -4.91 -6.80
C GLY A 38 -8.39 -4.08 -6.56
N HIS A 39 -7.26 -4.54 -7.09
CA HIS A 39 -5.98 -3.85 -6.93
C HIS A 39 -6.06 -2.40 -7.46
N LEU A 40 -5.72 -1.43 -6.59
CA LEU A 40 -5.81 0.00 -6.87
C LEU A 40 -4.72 0.52 -7.82
N GLY A 41 -3.68 -0.26 -8.09
CA GLY A 41 -2.56 0.15 -8.94
C GLY A 41 -1.61 1.11 -8.24
N ARG A 42 -1.14 2.14 -8.95
CA ARG A 42 -0.31 3.23 -8.41
C ARG A 42 -1.18 4.19 -7.62
N ILE A 43 -1.08 4.16 -6.30
CA ILE A 43 -1.92 5.00 -5.43
C ILE A 43 -1.56 6.48 -5.50
N GLY A 44 -0.35 6.81 -5.92
CA GLY A 44 0.07 8.19 -6.19
C GLY A 44 -0.82 8.92 -7.21
N GLU A 45 -1.45 8.21 -8.16
CA GLU A 45 -2.39 8.80 -9.12
C GLU A 45 -3.53 9.55 -8.41
N PHE A 46 -4.08 8.98 -7.36
CA PHE A 46 -5.26 9.56 -6.69
C PHE A 46 -4.94 10.82 -5.90
N VAL A 47 -3.77 10.87 -5.27
CA VAL A 47 -3.31 12.08 -4.58
C VAL A 47 -2.81 13.16 -5.56
N GLU A 48 -2.32 12.74 -6.73
CA GLU A 48 -1.96 13.63 -7.84
C GLU A 48 -3.20 14.35 -8.40
N ILE A 49 -4.28 13.63 -8.68
CA ILE A 49 -5.58 14.20 -9.09
C ILE A 49 -6.12 15.18 -8.04
N ALA A 50 -5.97 14.88 -6.74
CA ALA A 50 -6.39 15.79 -5.68
C ALA A 50 -5.52 17.05 -5.64
N ALA A 51 -4.20 16.94 -5.76
CA ALA A 51 -3.28 18.07 -5.76
C ALA A 51 -3.49 18.98 -6.98
N GLU A 52 -3.74 18.40 -8.17
CA GLU A 52 -4.11 19.15 -9.38
C GLU A 52 -5.43 19.94 -9.22
N ALA A 53 -6.33 19.45 -8.36
CA ALA A 53 -7.57 20.15 -8.00
C ALA A 53 -7.40 21.16 -6.85
N GLY A 54 -6.17 21.45 -6.40
CA GLY A 54 -5.89 22.39 -5.32
C GLY A 54 -6.06 21.81 -3.90
N ILE A 55 -6.16 20.49 -3.76
CA ILE A 55 -6.49 19.82 -2.50
C ILE A 55 -5.28 19.04 -1.99
N VAL A 56 -4.94 19.21 -0.71
CA VAL A 56 -3.99 18.34 -0.02
C VAL A 56 -4.65 16.99 0.27
N CYS A 57 -4.00 15.91 -0.10
CA CYS A 57 -4.50 14.56 0.15
C CYS A 57 -3.43 13.68 0.79
N PHE A 58 -3.83 12.92 1.80
CA PHE A 58 -3.02 11.87 2.40
C PHE A 58 -3.80 10.56 2.40
N SER A 59 -3.17 9.47 2.02
CA SER A 59 -3.85 8.18 1.93
C SER A 59 -3.01 6.99 2.38
N LEU A 60 -3.71 5.95 2.81
CA LEU A 60 -3.19 4.65 3.20
C LEU A 60 -3.97 3.55 2.47
N THR A 61 -3.26 2.53 2.03
CA THR A 61 -3.86 1.35 1.39
C THR A 61 -3.45 0.11 2.15
N ASN A 62 -4.40 -0.79 2.42
CA ASN A 62 -4.05 -2.14 2.85
C ASN A 62 -4.38 -3.14 1.75
N THR A 63 -3.73 -4.29 1.81
CA THR A 63 -4.05 -5.42 0.95
C THR A 63 -4.28 -6.64 1.83
N HIS A 64 -5.46 -7.23 1.76
CA HIS A 64 -5.71 -8.51 2.40
C HIS A 64 -5.67 -9.68 1.39
N GLY A 65 -5.51 -10.88 1.88
CA GLY A 65 -5.46 -12.08 1.04
C GLY A 65 -4.05 -12.41 0.53
N GLY A 66 -3.93 -12.81 -0.73
CA GLY A 66 -2.68 -13.32 -1.33
C GLY A 66 -1.50 -12.35 -1.39
N GLY A 67 -1.66 -11.11 -0.98
CA GLY A 67 -0.62 -10.08 -0.92
C GLY A 67 0.16 -10.00 0.40
N ILE A 68 0.07 -11.00 1.28
CA ILE A 68 0.79 -11.04 2.56
C ILE A 68 2.23 -11.51 2.32
N LEU A 69 3.17 -10.56 2.32
CA LEU A 69 4.56 -10.80 1.91
C LEU A 69 5.59 -10.27 2.91
N VAL A 70 5.16 -9.50 3.91
CA VAL A 70 6.03 -8.72 4.79
C VAL A 70 6.07 -9.33 6.18
N ALA A 71 7.28 -9.49 6.74
CA ALA A 71 7.47 -9.86 8.13
C ALA A 71 7.28 -8.64 9.04
N PRO A 72 6.67 -8.79 10.22
CA PRO A 72 6.72 -7.78 11.26
C PRO A 72 8.17 -7.46 11.67
N TYR A 73 8.41 -6.28 12.19
CA TYR A 73 9.72 -5.96 12.77
C TYR A 73 10.06 -6.94 13.89
N GLY A 74 11.21 -7.59 13.79
CA GLY A 74 11.66 -8.65 14.71
C GLY A 74 11.02 -10.03 14.48
N GLY A 75 10.10 -10.15 13.52
CA GLY A 75 9.51 -11.43 13.09
C GLY A 75 10.15 -11.99 11.83
N LYS A 76 9.85 -13.24 11.51
CA LYS A 76 10.33 -13.90 10.29
C LYS A 76 9.22 -14.37 9.35
N GLU A 77 8.00 -14.48 9.83
CA GLU A 77 6.87 -14.97 9.03
C GLU A 77 6.15 -13.81 8.33
N ARG A 78 5.67 -14.06 7.13
CA ARG A 78 4.81 -13.11 6.39
C ARG A 78 3.50 -12.88 7.13
N ARG A 79 3.23 -11.68 7.58
CA ARG A 79 2.02 -11.30 8.34
C ARG A 79 1.31 -10.07 7.78
N LEU A 80 2.02 -9.21 7.07
CA LEU A 80 1.52 -7.94 6.54
C LEU A 80 1.69 -7.90 5.03
N SER A 81 0.99 -6.97 4.41
CA SER A 81 1.17 -6.61 3.01
C SER A 81 2.10 -5.40 2.86
N ALA A 82 2.34 -4.97 1.62
CA ALA A 82 3.16 -3.80 1.31
C ALA A 82 2.59 -2.48 1.84
N ASN A 83 1.30 -2.44 2.12
CA ASN A 83 0.56 -1.36 2.78
C ASN A 83 1.09 0.04 2.45
N PRO A 84 0.99 0.47 1.16
CA PRO A 84 1.58 1.72 0.73
C PRO A 84 0.81 2.92 1.28
N LEU A 85 1.52 4.04 1.36
CA LEU A 85 0.96 5.34 1.68
C LEU A 85 1.32 6.35 0.59
N SER A 86 0.43 7.30 0.35
CA SER A 86 0.69 8.40 -0.57
C SER A 86 0.17 9.73 -0.04
N ALA A 87 0.83 10.80 -0.42
CA ALA A 87 0.40 12.16 -0.15
C ALA A 87 0.62 13.05 -1.36
N GLY A 88 -0.27 14.00 -1.56
CA GLY A 88 -0.18 15.01 -2.59
C GLY A 88 -0.56 16.39 -2.05
N ALA A 89 0.15 17.40 -2.49
CA ALA A 89 -0.14 18.79 -2.17
C ALA A 89 0.08 19.69 -3.40
N PRO A 90 -0.77 20.71 -3.62
CA PRO A 90 -0.51 21.73 -4.63
C PRO A 90 0.66 22.61 -4.19
N VAL A 91 1.59 22.92 -5.11
CA VAL A 91 2.74 23.78 -4.85
C VAL A 91 3.01 24.62 -6.10
N ASP A 92 2.72 25.93 -6.05
CA ASP A 92 3.06 26.93 -7.08
C ASP A 92 2.84 26.47 -8.55
N GLY A 93 1.64 25.97 -8.85
CA GLY A 93 1.26 25.49 -10.17
C GLY A 93 1.76 24.08 -10.54
N ASN A 94 2.40 23.40 -9.58
CA ASN A 94 2.84 22.01 -9.66
C ASN A 94 2.19 21.19 -8.56
N SER A 95 2.46 19.89 -8.55
CA SER A 95 2.06 18.98 -7.47
C SER A 95 3.28 18.35 -6.82
N MET A 96 3.35 18.41 -5.48
CA MET A 96 4.31 17.62 -4.71
C MET A 96 3.66 16.28 -4.38
N ILE A 97 4.28 15.18 -4.82
CA ILE A 97 3.72 13.84 -4.66
C ILE A 97 4.69 12.95 -3.90
N MET A 98 4.17 12.26 -2.90
CA MET A 98 4.82 11.15 -2.22
C MET A 98 4.02 9.88 -2.48
N ASP A 99 4.67 8.83 -2.96
CA ASP A 99 4.07 7.50 -3.16
C ASP A 99 5.09 6.44 -2.77
N ILE A 100 4.93 5.86 -1.59
CA ILE A 100 5.90 4.94 -1.00
C ILE A 100 5.25 3.68 -0.43
N SER A 101 5.94 2.57 -0.52
CA SER A 101 5.62 1.35 0.22
C SER A 101 6.11 1.45 1.66
N THR A 102 5.46 0.75 2.59
CA THR A 102 6.00 0.53 3.94
C THR A 102 7.05 -0.59 3.98
N CYS A 103 7.39 -1.19 2.82
CA CYS A 103 8.43 -2.20 2.66
C CYS A 103 9.73 -1.59 2.13
N ALA A 104 10.85 -2.23 2.43
CA ALA A 104 12.17 -1.82 1.95
C ALA A 104 12.33 -1.96 0.42
N ILE A 105 11.62 -2.93 -0.18
CA ILE A 105 11.60 -3.18 -1.61
C ILE A 105 10.21 -3.68 -2.06
N ALA A 106 9.82 -3.39 -3.29
CA ALA A 106 8.62 -3.96 -3.88
C ALA A 106 8.87 -5.40 -4.39
N GLU A 107 7.89 -6.30 -4.20
CA GLU A 107 8.00 -7.70 -4.68
C GLU A 107 8.28 -7.79 -6.18
N GLY A 108 7.69 -6.92 -6.99
CA GLY A 108 7.96 -6.87 -8.43
C GLY A 108 9.44 -6.63 -8.78
N LYS A 109 10.18 -5.87 -7.97
CA LYS A 109 11.63 -5.66 -8.16
C LYS A 109 12.43 -6.92 -7.83
N ILE A 110 12.01 -7.70 -6.81
CA ILE A 110 12.61 -8.99 -6.48
C ILE A 110 12.43 -9.97 -7.65
N LYS A 111 11.23 -10.02 -8.22
CA LYS A 111 10.92 -10.86 -9.37
C LYS A 111 11.80 -10.50 -10.57
N VAL A 112 11.94 -9.22 -10.90
CA VAL A 112 12.81 -8.76 -11.99
C VAL A 112 14.27 -9.13 -11.73
N ALA A 113 14.79 -8.90 -10.52
CA ALA A 113 16.16 -9.27 -10.16
C ALA A 113 16.40 -10.78 -10.30
N ARG A 114 15.44 -11.61 -9.87
CA ARG A 114 15.50 -13.07 -10.04
C ARG A 114 15.60 -13.48 -11.52
N GLU A 115 14.74 -12.93 -12.37
CA GLU A 115 14.74 -13.22 -13.81
C GLU A 115 16.05 -12.80 -14.50
N ARG A 116 16.75 -11.79 -13.93
CA ARG A 116 18.03 -11.28 -14.45
C ARG A 116 19.24 -11.90 -13.81
N ASN A 117 19.07 -12.79 -12.81
CA ASN A 117 20.15 -13.32 -11.97
C ASN A 117 20.97 -12.20 -11.30
N GLU A 118 20.31 -11.13 -10.87
CA GLU A 118 20.90 -10.00 -10.14
C GLU A 118 20.59 -10.12 -8.65
N THR A 119 21.41 -9.49 -7.80
CA THR A 119 21.14 -9.36 -6.38
C THR A 119 20.21 -8.18 -6.10
N ILE A 120 19.54 -8.22 -4.94
CA ILE A 120 18.75 -7.09 -4.43
C ILE A 120 19.51 -6.37 -3.29
N PRO A 121 19.09 -5.15 -2.93
CA PRO A 121 19.72 -4.41 -1.83
C PRO A 121 19.74 -5.17 -0.52
N GLU A 122 20.77 -4.94 0.29
CA GLU A 122 20.86 -5.43 1.67
C GLU A 122 19.68 -4.93 2.51
N ASN A 123 19.32 -5.69 3.54
CA ASN A 123 18.23 -5.37 4.47
C ASN A 123 16.86 -5.17 3.81
N ALA A 124 16.64 -5.74 2.63
CA ALA A 124 15.38 -5.68 1.90
C ALA A 124 14.50 -6.90 2.18
N ILE A 125 15.10 -8.07 2.33
CA ILE A 125 14.41 -9.34 2.62
C ILE A 125 15.18 -10.19 3.64
N ILE A 126 14.47 -11.18 4.17
CA ILE A 126 15.02 -12.32 4.90
C ILE A 126 14.67 -13.61 4.18
N ASP A 127 15.49 -14.65 4.37
CA ASP A 127 15.20 -16.02 3.91
C ASP A 127 14.12 -16.70 4.78
N GLY A 128 13.77 -17.93 4.47
CA GLY A 128 12.78 -18.72 5.23
C GLY A 128 13.19 -19.04 6.67
N ASN A 129 14.47 -18.89 7.03
CA ASN A 129 14.98 -19.07 8.39
C ASN A 129 14.98 -17.75 9.19
N GLY A 130 14.74 -16.63 8.52
CA GLY A 130 14.74 -15.29 9.11
C GLY A 130 16.11 -14.59 9.06
N LEU A 131 17.05 -15.09 8.25
CA LEU A 131 18.37 -14.50 8.08
C LEU A 131 18.36 -13.49 6.91
N PRO A 132 19.04 -12.33 7.04
CA PRO A 132 19.16 -11.37 5.95
C PRO A 132 19.82 -12.01 4.72
N THR A 133 19.27 -11.72 3.53
CA THR A 133 19.80 -12.20 2.27
C THR A 133 19.65 -11.15 1.17
N THR A 134 20.50 -11.22 0.15
CA THR A 134 20.43 -10.44 -1.10
C THR A 134 20.05 -11.29 -2.30
N SER A 135 19.81 -12.59 -2.09
CA SER A 135 19.39 -13.53 -3.14
C SER A 135 17.88 -13.41 -3.37
N PRO A 136 17.40 -13.00 -4.56
CA PRO A 136 15.97 -12.97 -4.85
C PRO A 136 15.30 -14.34 -4.77
N GLN A 137 16.06 -15.43 -4.98
CA GLN A 137 15.54 -16.77 -4.96
C GLN A 137 15.04 -17.18 -3.57
N ASP A 138 15.76 -16.78 -2.51
CA ASP A 138 15.41 -17.12 -1.12
C ASP A 138 14.03 -16.58 -0.71
N PHE A 139 13.54 -15.52 -1.40
CA PHE A 139 12.18 -15.03 -1.19
C PHE A 139 11.09 -16.00 -1.65
N TYR A 140 11.39 -16.83 -2.67
CA TYR A 140 10.44 -17.76 -3.29
C TYR A 140 10.66 -19.23 -2.92
N ASP A 141 11.70 -19.54 -2.14
CA ASP A 141 12.01 -20.90 -1.70
C ASP A 141 10.96 -21.46 -0.72
N ASP A 142 11.12 -22.69 -0.31
CA ASP A 142 10.29 -23.34 0.72
C ASP A 142 11.17 -23.75 1.91
N PRO A 143 10.98 -23.18 3.11
CA PRO A 143 10.01 -22.14 3.46
C PRO A 143 10.36 -20.78 2.83
N PRO A 144 9.33 -19.98 2.46
CA PRO A 144 9.54 -18.74 1.74
C PRO A 144 10.12 -17.64 2.64
N GLY A 145 11.05 -16.85 2.09
CA GLY A 145 11.52 -15.62 2.72
C GLY A 145 10.44 -14.54 2.82
N ALA A 146 10.76 -13.40 3.41
CA ALA A 146 9.81 -12.29 3.60
C ALA A 146 10.45 -10.93 3.31
N LEU A 147 9.63 -9.98 2.86
CA LEU A 147 10.01 -8.56 2.78
C LEU A 147 10.24 -7.99 4.18
N LEU A 148 11.17 -7.07 4.31
CA LEU A 148 11.37 -6.29 5.53
C LEU A 148 10.66 -4.92 5.44
N PRO A 149 10.19 -4.37 6.57
CA PRO A 149 9.65 -3.02 6.63
C PRO A 149 10.74 -1.98 6.35
N ILE A 150 10.39 -0.90 5.62
CA ILE A 150 11.29 0.24 5.44
C ILE A 150 11.68 0.85 6.79
N ALA A 151 12.96 1.17 6.97
CA ALA A 151 13.48 1.71 8.23
C ALA A 151 13.05 0.90 9.50
N GLY A 152 12.91 -0.42 9.36
CA GLY A 152 12.64 -1.34 10.46
C GLY A 152 11.31 -1.07 11.17
N HIS A 153 11.36 -0.77 12.48
CA HIS A 153 10.17 -0.53 13.29
C HIS A 153 9.29 0.63 12.81
N LYS A 154 9.85 1.62 12.11
CA LYS A 154 9.09 2.77 11.60
C LYS A 154 8.12 2.36 10.48
N GLY A 155 8.62 1.62 9.49
CA GLY A 155 7.77 1.09 8.42
C GLY A 155 6.77 0.06 8.95
N PHE A 156 7.15 -0.74 9.94
CA PHE A 156 6.21 -1.66 10.60
C PHE A 156 5.05 -0.90 11.28
N ALA A 157 5.35 0.18 12.02
CA ALA A 157 4.31 1.01 12.64
C ALA A 157 3.37 1.64 11.59
N LEU A 158 3.92 2.20 10.49
CA LEU A 158 3.11 2.73 9.38
C LEU A 158 2.22 1.66 8.75
N SER A 159 2.76 0.45 8.54
CA SER A 159 1.99 -0.68 8.01
C SER A 159 0.83 -1.09 8.92
N LEU A 160 1.03 -1.08 10.26
CA LEU A 160 -0.05 -1.34 11.21
C LEU A 160 -1.15 -0.27 11.15
N PHE A 161 -0.78 1.01 11.02
CA PHE A 161 -1.77 2.07 10.84
C PHE A 161 -2.55 1.92 9.53
N ALA A 162 -1.91 1.46 8.45
CA ALA A 162 -2.61 1.13 7.21
C ALA A 162 -3.63 -0.02 7.41
N GLU A 163 -3.29 -1.06 8.19
CA GLU A 163 -4.23 -2.11 8.56
C GLU A 163 -5.43 -1.57 9.35
N VAL A 164 -5.20 -0.65 10.29
CA VAL A 164 -6.29 -0.06 11.09
C VAL A 164 -7.19 0.82 10.22
N LEU A 165 -6.62 1.79 9.50
CA LEU A 165 -7.40 2.80 8.78
C LEU A 165 -7.97 2.26 7.46
N ALA A 166 -7.12 1.67 6.62
CA ALA A 166 -7.53 1.16 5.31
C ALA A 166 -8.10 -0.26 5.37
N GLY A 167 -7.82 -1.03 6.42
CA GLY A 167 -8.37 -2.37 6.63
C GLY A 167 -9.62 -2.38 7.51
N ALA A 168 -9.46 -2.08 8.79
CA ALA A 168 -10.53 -2.20 9.78
C ALA A 168 -11.59 -1.10 9.62
N ILE A 169 -11.20 0.18 9.66
CA ILE A 169 -12.14 1.31 9.60
C ILE A 169 -12.87 1.38 8.25
N SER A 170 -12.20 1.08 7.14
CA SER A 170 -12.85 1.02 5.83
C SER A 170 -13.87 -0.12 5.71
N GLY A 171 -13.75 -1.15 6.54
CA GLY A 171 -14.49 -2.40 6.44
C GLY A 171 -13.99 -3.32 5.32
N ALA A 172 -12.77 -3.09 4.78
CA ALA A 172 -12.16 -3.96 3.78
C ALA A 172 -11.67 -5.28 4.39
N GLY A 173 -11.26 -5.25 5.65
CA GLY A 173 -10.60 -6.34 6.35
C GLY A 173 -9.08 -6.17 6.40
N CYS A 174 -8.47 -6.59 7.48
CA CYS A 174 -7.02 -6.59 7.67
C CYS A 174 -6.36 -7.80 7.00
N SER A 175 -5.02 -7.77 6.88
CA SER A 175 -4.21 -8.89 6.40
C SER A 175 -4.55 -10.18 7.17
N LYS A 176 -4.94 -11.22 6.44
CA LYS A 176 -5.36 -12.50 7.01
C LYS A 176 -4.95 -13.63 6.09
N GLN A 177 -4.27 -14.63 6.65
CA GLN A 177 -3.92 -15.86 5.92
C GLN A 177 -5.17 -16.66 5.50
N GLY A 178 -5.04 -17.46 4.45
CA GLY A 178 -6.12 -18.34 3.97
C GLY A 178 -7.14 -17.65 3.05
N ILE A 179 -6.96 -16.36 2.72
CA ILE A 179 -7.79 -15.65 1.74
C ILE A 179 -7.06 -15.65 0.39
N ALA A 180 -7.60 -16.32 -0.60
CA ALA A 180 -6.99 -16.41 -1.93
C ALA A 180 -7.15 -15.11 -2.76
N ARG A 181 -8.27 -14.40 -2.57
CA ARG A 181 -8.54 -13.17 -3.33
C ARG A 181 -7.66 -12.03 -2.82
N VAL A 182 -6.95 -11.36 -3.71
CA VAL A 182 -6.28 -10.09 -3.44
C VAL A 182 -7.32 -8.96 -3.60
N ALA A 183 -7.49 -8.16 -2.55
CA ALA A 183 -8.35 -6.98 -2.56
C ALA A 183 -7.72 -5.85 -1.77
N ASN A 184 -8.05 -4.61 -2.13
CA ASN A 184 -7.58 -3.44 -1.41
C ASN A 184 -8.71 -2.79 -0.58
N GLY A 185 -8.33 -2.35 0.60
CA GLY A 185 -8.97 -1.28 1.33
C GLY A 185 -8.18 0.02 1.15
N TRP A 186 -8.86 1.13 1.19
CA TRP A 186 -8.25 2.45 1.05
C TRP A 186 -8.88 3.43 2.03
N PHE A 187 -8.04 4.27 2.62
CA PHE A 187 -8.43 5.37 3.48
C PHE A 187 -7.72 6.62 3.01
N ALA A 188 -8.44 7.71 2.81
CA ALA A 188 -7.85 8.98 2.39
C ALA A 188 -8.52 10.17 3.08
N ILE A 189 -7.72 11.19 3.36
CA ILE A 189 -8.14 12.49 3.89
C ILE A 189 -7.84 13.53 2.82
N PHE A 190 -8.81 14.37 2.53
CA PHE A 190 -8.76 15.49 1.61
C PHE A 190 -9.00 16.77 2.39
N VAL A 191 -8.17 17.80 2.18
CA VAL A 191 -8.27 19.11 2.84
C VAL A 191 -8.03 20.19 1.79
N GLU A 192 -8.93 21.18 1.73
CA GLU A 192 -8.82 22.34 0.86
C GLU A 192 -7.89 23.40 1.44
#